data_389d0f70e5395fac09fcf3d8bff95919
#
_entry.id   389d0f70e5395fac09fcf3d8bff95919
#
_cell.length_a   1.000
_cell.length_b   1.000
_cell.length_c   1.000
_cell.angle_alpha   90.00
_cell.angle_beta   90.00
_cell.angle_gamma   90.00
#
_symmetry.space_group_name_H-M   'P 1'
#
loop_
_entity.id
_entity.type
_entity.pdbx_description
1 polymer ?
#
loop_
_entity_poly.entity_id
_entity_poly.type
_entity_poly.pdbx_seq_one_letter_code
_entity_poly.pdbx_strand_id
1 'polypeptide(L)'
;MDDGGAGRYAAGAAAAAPSAPAARRPAIAIRDATLADIDALLAIENASFVHDRISRRSFRHLLTRAHADTVIAETAGADGRMVVAGYAMVLYNTGTRLARLYSIATAPGWRGAGIGGRLLAEVEARSRAAEATTIRLEVRADAPDVAAIYEHAGYRRFGRYVAYYEDAVDAIRMEKSLARRLDPSRDRVPYVEQSLPFTCGPAALIMAMHALDPERATGPEEELRIWRESTTIFMTSGHGGCSPHGLALAAAARGFGVRLHVTGQGVPFVDGVRSPEKKRVIEMVQAEFAREIADEPLITLDERPATLDDIATALGQGEIPLQLVSSWRFDRQKAPHWVVVVAVDDACVHIHDPFVDRDEGRAPIDCIRIPVPRRDFERMSRYGRAGLRATLFISSLPTPGS
;
A
#
# COMPACT_ATOMS: atom_id res chain seq x y z
N MET A 1 24.94 7.81 1.12
CA MET A 1 24.53 9.15 1.62
C MET A 1 23.09 9.31 1.22
N ASP A 2 22.29 8.97 2.17
CA ASP A 2 20.87 8.73 2.05
C ASP A 2 20.09 10.03 1.98
N ASP A 3 19.35 10.21 0.89
CA ASP A 3 18.17 11.05 0.89
C ASP A 3 16.95 10.15 0.94
N GLY A 4 16.63 9.67 2.14
CA GLY A 4 15.40 8.96 2.45
C GLY A 4 14.21 9.86 2.15
N GLY A 5 13.57 9.63 0.99
CA GLY A 5 12.39 10.37 0.55
C GLY A 5 11.17 10.05 1.38
N ALA A 6 11.10 10.58 2.61
CA ALA A 6 9.82 10.68 3.31
C ALA A 6 8.87 11.52 2.45
N GLY A 7 7.73 10.96 2.10
CA GLY A 7 6.70 11.64 1.29
C GLY A 7 6.28 12.95 1.95
N ARG A 8 6.41 14.04 1.24
CA ARG A 8 6.31 15.41 1.76
C ARG A 8 5.00 16.02 1.32
N TYR A 9 4.13 16.31 2.25
CA TYR A 9 2.84 16.93 1.99
C TYR A 9 2.55 18.07 2.94
N ALA A 10 2.35 19.25 2.37
CA ALA A 10 1.75 20.33 3.12
C ALA A 10 0.89 21.17 2.17
N ALA A 11 -0.40 21.29 2.46
CA ALA A 11 -1.22 22.32 1.88
C ALA A 11 -1.18 23.53 2.82
N GLY A 12 -0.55 24.62 2.40
CA GLY A 12 -0.57 25.87 3.14
C GLY A 12 -1.94 26.52 3.05
N ALA A 13 -2.74 26.50 4.12
CA ALA A 13 -3.96 27.28 4.23
C ALA A 13 -3.68 28.58 4.99
N ALA A 14 -4.04 29.71 4.39
CA ALA A 14 -4.14 30.99 5.09
C ALA A 14 -5.61 31.41 5.15
N ALA A 15 -6.02 31.96 6.30
CA ALA A 15 -7.35 32.46 6.61
C ALA A 15 -7.90 33.42 5.53
N ALA A 16 -9.21 33.35 5.32
CA ALA A 16 -9.94 34.18 4.37
C ALA A 16 -9.95 35.65 4.79
N ALA A 17 -9.51 36.52 3.91
CA ALA A 17 -9.77 37.97 3.98
C ALA A 17 -11.13 38.28 3.34
N PRO A 18 -11.82 39.39 3.71
CA PRO A 18 -13.20 39.67 3.28
C PRO A 18 -13.34 39.95 1.79
N SER A 19 -14.45 39.53 1.23
CA SER A 19 -14.82 39.56 -0.16
C SER A 19 -14.83 40.98 -0.76
N ALA A 20 -13.98 41.19 -1.77
CA ALA A 20 -14.08 42.28 -2.73
C ALA A 20 -15.03 41.90 -3.91
N PRO A 21 -15.59 42.86 -4.67
CA PRO A 21 -16.66 42.61 -5.66
C PRO A 21 -16.18 41.67 -6.77
N ALA A 22 -17.12 40.92 -7.34
CA ALA A 22 -16.93 39.87 -8.33
C ALA A 22 -16.12 40.33 -9.57
N ALA A 23 -14.79 40.31 -9.43
CA ALA A 23 -13.89 40.42 -10.57
C ALA A 23 -14.01 39.13 -11.39
N ARG A 24 -14.09 39.25 -12.72
CA ARG A 24 -14.05 38.13 -13.67
C ARG A 24 -12.95 37.17 -13.23
N ARG A 25 -13.30 35.93 -12.89
CA ARG A 25 -12.32 34.92 -12.54
C ARG A 25 -11.25 34.84 -13.63
N PRO A 26 -9.98 34.98 -13.31
CA PRO A 26 -8.93 34.97 -14.32
C PRO A 26 -8.98 33.66 -15.12
N ALA A 27 -8.70 33.74 -16.41
CA ALA A 27 -8.57 32.56 -17.26
C ALA A 27 -7.36 31.77 -16.78
N ILE A 28 -7.61 30.56 -16.24
CA ILE A 28 -6.56 29.66 -15.75
C ILE A 28 -6.36 28.57 -16.79
N ALA A 29 -5.14 28.42 -17.31
CA ALA A 29 -4.70 27.30 -18.13
C ALA A 29 -3.93 26.30 -17.28
N ILE A 30 -4.14 25.00 -17.51
CA ILE A 30 -3.35 23.94 -16.86
C ILE A 30 -2.55 23.22 -17.95
N ARG A 31 -1.26 23.01 -17.71
CA ARG A 31 -0.37 22.26 -18.59
C ARG A 31 0.64 21.43 -17.80
N ASP A 32 1.35 20.56 -18.52
CA ASP A 32 2.48 19.85 -17.95
C ASP A 32 3.60 20.82 -17.58
N ALA A 33 4.22 20.55 -16.40
CA ALA A 33 5.42 21.24 -16.00
C ALA A 33 6.63 20.69 -16.78
N THR A 34 7.57 21.57 -17.08
CA THR A 34 8.82 21.28 -17.76
C THR A 34 10.02 21.65 -16.89
N LEU A 35 11.22 21.31 -17.32
CA LEU A 35 12.45 21.73 -16.62
C LEU A 35 12.62 23.27 -16.58
N ALA A 36 12.01 24.00 -17.51
CA ALA A 36 12.03 25.46 -17.54
C ALA A 36 11.19 26.07 -16.40
N ASP A 37 10.25 25.33 -15.84
CA ASP A 37 9.35 25.79 -14.79
C ASP A 37 9.94 25.64 -13.38
N ILE A 38 11.11 24.98 -13.23
CA ILE A 38 11.68 24.63 -11.90
C ILE A 38 11.84 25.87 -11.00
N ASP A 39 12.25 27.02 -11.56
CA ASP A 39 12.42 28.24 -10.76
C ASP A 39 11.09 28.76 -10.22
N ALA A 40 10.03 28.71 -11.02
CA ALA A 40 8.69 29.08 -10.60
C ALA A 40 8.13 28.09 -9.57
N LEU A 41 8.36 26.78 -9.76
CA LEU A 41 7.96 25.74 -8.79
C LEU A 41 8.62 25.97 -7.45
N LEU A 42 9.94 26.22 -7.42
CA LEU A 42 10.69 26.52 -6.21
C LEU A 42 10.22 27.81 -5.51
N ALA A 43 9.88 28.83 -6.28
CA ALA A 43 9.36 30.09 -5.71
C ALA A 43 8.02 29.83 -4.99
N ILE A 44 7.10 29.07 -5.62
CA ILE A 44 5.82 28.70 -5.00
C ILE A 44 6.03 27.81 -3.79
N GLU A 45 6.90 26.80 -3.90
CA GLU A 45 7.23 25.89 -2.80
C GLU A 45 7.73 26.65 -1.56
N ASN A 46 8.75 27.50 -1.74
CA ASN A 46 9.34 28.27 -0.67
C ASN A 46 8.37 29.30 -0.03
N ALA A 47 7.42 29.81 -0.81
CA ALA A 47 6.41 30.74 -0.32
C ALA A 47 5.21 30.02 0.36
N SER A 48 5.01 28.72 0.08
CA SER A 48 3.88 27.96 0.59
C SER A 48 4.21 27.08 1.79
N PHE A 49 5.45 26.61 1.91
CA PHE A 49 5.84 25.63 2.93
C PHE A 49 7.02 26.15 3.75
N VAL A 50 6.98 25.91 5.07
CA VAL A 50 8.04 26.26 6.02
C VAL A 50 9.00 25.09 6.19
N HIS A 51 8.45 23.88 6.30
CA HIS A 51 9.16 22.61 6.50
C HIS A 51 8.95 21.70 5.28
N ASP A 52 9.69 20.63 5.19
CA ASP A 52 9.52 19.58 4.17
C ASP A 52 9.48 20.08 2.71
N ARG A 53 10.35 21.05 2.38
CA ARG A 53 10.37 21.66 1.04
C ARG A 53 11.02 20.75 0.00
N ILE A 54 10.40 20.71 -1.17
CA ILE A 54 10.95 19.99 -2.32
C ILE A 54 12.18 20.74 -2.84
N SER A 55 13.32 20.06 -2.87
CA SER A 55 14.56 20.64 -3.38
C SER A 55 14.56 20.74 -4.93
N ARG A 56 15.43 21.60 -5.49
CA ARG A 56 15.65 21.69 -6.95
C ARG A 56 16.02 20.34 -7.57
N ARG A 57 16.83 19.53 -6.86
CA ARG A 57 17.23 18.20 -7.30
C ARG A 57 16.02 17.26 -7.35
N SER A 58 15.17 17.31 -6.31
CA SER A 58 13.95 16.49 -6.24
C SER A 58 12.95 16.90 -7.34
N PHE A 59 12.72 18.19 -7.57
CA PHE A 59 11.87 18.64 -8.71
C PHE A 59 12.40 18.11 -10.05
N ARG A 60 13.70 18.22 -10.30
CA ARG A 60 14.29 17.71 -11.54
C ARG A 60 14.07 16.20 -11.67
N HIS A 61 14.28 15.43 -10.61
CA HIS A 61 14.06 13.99 -10.60
C HIS A 61 12.59 13.64 -10.90
N LEU A 62 11.67 14.31 -10.22
CA LEU A 62 10.23 14.10 -10.38
C LEU A 62 9.73 14.44 -11.79
N LEU A 63 10.31 15.47 -12.43
CA LEU A 63 9.96 15.86 -13.80
C LEU A 63 10.58 14.96 -14.88
N THR A 64 11.65 14.18 -14.59
CA THR A 64 12.40 13.49 -15.64
C THR A 64 12.49 11.98 -15.49
N ARG A 65 12.41 11.45 -14.29
CA ARG A 65 12.72 10.05 -13.98
C ARG A 65 11.65 9.32 -13.17
N ALA A 66 10.89 10.03 -12.38
CA ALA A 66 9.85 9.42 -11.56
C ALA A 66 8.63 9.01 -12.41
N HIS A 67 7.93 7.98 -11.96
CA HIS A 67 6.60 7.66 -12.51
C HIS A 67 5.58 8.61 -11.88
N ALA A 68 5.54 9.84 -12.40
CA ALA A 68 4.83 10.97 -11.84
C ALA A 68 4.31 11.91 -12.92
N ASP A 69 3.21 12.59 -12.64
CA ASP A 69 2.77 13.76 -13.39
C ASP A 69 2.93 15.01 -12.53
N THR A 70 3.47 16.07 -13.13
CA THR A 70 3.52 17.39 -12.52
C THR A 70 2.81 18.38 -13.46
N VAL A 71 1.81 19.07 -12.93
CA VAL A 71 1.02 20.06 -13.65
C VAL A 71 1.17 21.43 -13.01
N ILE A 72 1.13 22.46 -13.83
CA ILE A 72 1.10 23.87 -13.38
C ILE A 72 -0.17 24.56 -13.86
N ALA A 73 -0.62 25.51 -13.06
CA ALA A 73 -1.68 26.44 -13.42
C ALA A 73 -1.08 27.79 -13.78
N GLU A 74 -1.35 28.26 -14.98
CA GLU A 74 -0.92 29.57 -15.48
C GLU A 74 -2.10 30.52 -15.58
N THR A 75 -1.84 31.79 -15.33
CA THR A 75 -2.81 32.87 -15.49
C THR A 75 -2.11 34.18 -15.85
N ALA A 76 -2.85 35.14 -16.39
CA ALA A 76 -2.28 36.44 -16.68
C ALA A 76 -2.01 37.22 -15.39
N GLY A 77 -0.76 37.67 -15.21
CA GLY A 77 -0.37 38.59 -14.17
C GLY A 77 -0.88 40.02 -14.39
N ALA A 78 -0.59 40.92 -13.47
CA ALA A 78 -1.02 42.34 -13.56
C ALA A 78 -0.45 43.06 -14.78
N ASP A 79 0.68 42.62 -15.30
CA ASP A 79 1.34 43.13 -16.52
C ASP A 79 0.89 42.41 -17.81
N GLY A 80 -0.10 41.54 -17.72
CA GLY A 80 -0.62 40.76 -18.83
C GLY A 80 0.27 39.58 -19.25
N ARG A 81 1.41 39.35 -18.61
CA ARG A 81 2.26 38.16 -18.85
C ARG A 81 1.70 36.96 -18.14
N MET A 82 1.89 35.78 -18.76
CA MET A 82 1.52 34.53 -18.14
C MET A 82 2.49 34.22 -16.97
N VAL A 83 1.93 33.92 -15.81
CA VAL A 83 2.65 33.56 -14.61
C VAL A 83 2.16 32.23 -14.07
N VAL A 84 3.07 31.45 -13.52
CA VAL A 84 2.72 30.20 -12.82
C VAL A 84 2.12 30.56 -11.47
N ALA A 85 0.85 30.25 -11.30
CA ALA A 85 0.07 30.61 -10.11
C ALA A 85 -0.13 29.44 -9.13
N GLY A 86 0.24 28.23 -9.53
CA GLY A 86 0.18 27.04 -8.69
C GLY A 86 0.68 25.79 -9.41
N TYR A 87 0.89 24.72 -8.67
CA TYR A 87 1.26 23.43 -9.22
C TYR A 87 0.63 22.29 -8.42
N ALA A 88 0.56 21.10 -9.04
CA ALA A 88 0.24 19.86 -8.36
C ALA A 88 1.10 18.72 -8.92
N MET A 89 1.39 17.75 -8.08
CA MET A 89 2.26 16.62 -8.38
C MET A 89 1.65 15.34 -7.87
N VAL A 90 1.54 14.32 -8.74
CA VAL A 90 1.02 13.00 -8.40
C VAL A 90 2.04 11.94 -8.76
N LEU A 91 2.23 10.96 -7.88
CA LEU A 91 3.09 9.80 -8.07
C LEU A 91 2.23 8.56 -8.31
N TYR A 92 2.73 7.64 -9.14
CA TYR A 92 2.08 6.37 -9.43
C TYR A 92 2.95 5.20 -8.97
N ASN A 93 2.39 4.30 -8.19
CA ASN A 93 3.10 3.12 -7.71
C ASN A 93 3.09 2.03 -8.77
N THR A 94 4.27 1.60 -9.19
CA THR A 94 4.42 0.52 -10.18
C THR A 94 3.77 -0.77 -9.69
N GLY A 95 3.01 -1.42 -10.57
CA GLY A 95 2.35 -2.70 -10.27
C GLY A 95 1.06 -2.59 -9.45
N THR A 96 0.64 -1.37 -9.11
CA THR A 96 -0.62 -1.11 -8.40
C THR A 96 -1.48 -0.11 -9.16
N ARG A 97 -2.72 0.07 -8.71
CA ARG A 97 -3.61 1.15 -9.18
C ARG A 97 -3.76 2.27 -8.15
N LEU A 98 -2.70 2.51 -7.39
CA LEU A 98 -2.63 3.57 -6.39
C LEU A 98 -1.90 4.79 -6.96
N ALA A 99 -2.58 5.94 -6.93
CA ALA A 99 -1.97 7.25 -7.12
C ALA A 99 -1.77 7.94 -5.77
N ARG A 100 -0.77 8.80 -5.68
CA ARG A 100 -0.48 9.59 -4.51
C ARG A 100 -0.30 11.05 -4.89
N LEU A 101 -1.17 11.94 -4.39
CA LEU A 101 -0.96 13.37 -4.49
C LEU A 101 0.25 13.74 -3.62
N TYR A 102 1.40 13.98 -4.28
CA TYR A 102 2.66 14.21 -3.60
C TYR A 102 2.81 15.63 -3.08
N SER A 103 2.40 16.62 -3.84
CA SER A 103 2.37 18.03 -3.43
C SER A 103 1.36 18.81 -4.26
N ILE A 104 0.74 19.82 -3.66
CA ILE A 104 -0.10 20.80 -4.33
C ILE A 104 0.07 22.15 -3.63
N ALA A 105 0.32 23.20 -4.41
CA ALA A 105 0.45 24.54 -3.87
C ALA A 105 -0.09 25.61 -4.82
N THR A 106 -0.68 26.64 -4.23
CA THR A 106 -1.10 27.86 -4.92
C THR A 106 -0.27 29.02 -4.41
N ALA A 107 0.33 29.80 -5.31
CA ALA A 107 1.11 30.99 -4.98
C ALA A 107 0.27 31.95 -4.11
N PRO A 108 0.87 32.57 -3.06
CA PRO A 108 0.12 33.38 -2.08
C PRO A 108 -0.80 34.41 -2.68
N GLY A 109 -0.37 35.12 -3.73
CA GLY A 109 -1.17 36.15 -4.41
C GLY A 109 -2.36 35.62 -5.22
N TRP A 110 -2.50 34.31 -5.36
CA TRP A 110 -3.54 33.65 -6.16
C TRP A 110 -4.43 32.72 -5.32
N ARG A 111 -4.26 32.71 -4.00
CA ARG A 111 -5.13 31.96 -3.09
C ARG A 111 -6.55 32.51 -3.14
N GLY A 112 -7.54 31.64 -2.98
CA GLY A 112 -8.96 32.00 -3.11
C GLY A 112 -9.49 32.09 -4.55
N ALA A 113 -8.62 32.05 -5.57
CA ALA A 113 -9.03 32.10 -7.00
C ALA A 113 -9.52 30.74 -7.57
N GLY A 114 -9.57 29.69 -6.75
CA GLY A 114 -10.03 28.36 -7.16
C GLY A 114 -8.96 27.51 -7.88
N ILE A 115 -7.71 27.97 -7.91
CA ILE A 115 -6.59 27.29 -8.60
C ILE A 115 -6.35 25.89 -7.99
N GLY A 116 -6.29 25.79 -6.66
CA GLY A 116 -6.06 24.50 -5.98
C GLY A 116 -7.11 23.45 -6.34
N GLY A 117 -8.39 23.83 -6.38
CA GLY A 117 -9.46 22.90 -6.79
C GLY A 117 -9.35 22.43 -8.23
N ARG A 118 -8.91 23.32 -9.16
CA ARG A 118 -8.69 22.96 -10.57
C ARG A 118 -7.46 22.04 -10.73
N LEU A 119 -6.39 22.31 -10.02
CA LEU A 119 -5.20 21.46 -9.99
C LEU A 119 -5.53 20.09 -9.43
N LEU A 120 -6.31 20.02 -8.35
CA LEU A 120 -6.76 18.75 -7.74
C LEU A 120 -7.62 17.95 -8.73
N ALA A 121 -8.57 18.59 -9.39
CA ALA A 121 -9.42 17.95 -10.40
C ALA A 121 -8.59 17.39 -11.57
N GLU A 122 -7.57 18.13 -12.01
CA GLU A 122 -6.68 17.71 -13.09
C GLU A 122 -5.85 16.48 -12.71
N VAL A 123 -5.22 16.46 -11.52
CA VAL A 123 -4.44 15.28 -11.08
C VAL A 123 -5.32 14.07 -10.83
N GLU A 124 -6.57 14.25 -10.39
CA GLU A 124 -7.54 13.16 -10.32
C GLU A 124 -7.92 12.62 -11.70
N ALA A 125 -8.10 13.50 -12.69
CA ALA A 125 -8.38 13.10 -14.07
C ALA A 125 -7.20 12.33 -14.68
N ARG A 126 -5.98 12.81 -14.49
CA ARG A 126 -4.76 12.11 -14.92
C ARG A 126 -4.59 10.78 -14.22
N SER A 127 -4.84 10.73 -12.92
CA SER A 127 -4.81 9.48 -12.15
C SER A 127 -5.80 8.45 -12.71
N ARG A 128 -7.01 8.86 -13.11
CA ARG A 128 -7.97 7.98 -13.81
C ARG A 128 -7.46 7.54 -15.18
N ALA A 129 -6.86 8.43 -15.94
CA ALA A 129 -6.27 8.12 -17.25
C ALA A 129 -5.08 7.14 -17.12
N ALA A 130 -4.31 7.21 -16.02
CA ALA A 130 -3.28 6.26 -15.65
C ALA A 130 -3.86 4.98 -14.99
N GLU A 131 -5.19 4.79 -15.09
CA GLU A 131 -5.92 3.65 -14.55
C GLU A 131 -5.85 3.48 -13.01
N ALA A 132 -5.49 4.53 -12.26
CA ALA A 132 -5.54 4.47 -10.80
C ALA A 132 -6.99 4.39 -10.32
N THR A 133 -7.25 3.49 -9.38
CA THR A 133 -8.56 3.32 -8.75
C THR A 133 -8.70 4.06 -7.43
N THR A 134 -7.57 4.47 -6.84
CA THR A 134 -7.52 5.19 -5.57
C THR A 134 -6.43 6.25 -5.64
N ILE A 135 -6.73 7.44 -5.14
CA ILE A 135 -5.75 8.50 -4.89
C ILE A 135 -5.66 8.79 -3.40
N ARG A 136 -4.46 8.94 -2.88
CA ARG A 136 -4.16 9.20 -1.47
C ARG A 136 -3.36 10.46 -1.29
N LEU A 137 -3.45 11.02 -0.09
CA LEU A 137 -2.67 12.18 0.34
C LEU A 137 -2.53 12.20 1.86
N GLU A 138 -1.57 12.96 2.34
CA GLU A 138 -1.39 13.29 3.75
C GLU A 138 -1.57 14.80 3.96
N VAL A 139 -2.20 15.15 5.07
CA VAL A 139 -2.42 16.53 5.51
C VAL A 139 -1.90 16.67 6.93
N ARG A 140 -1.24 17.77 7.23
CA ARG A 140 -0.80 18.10 8.59
C ARG A 140 -1.99 18.07 9.55
N ALA A 141 -1.81 17.41 10.70
CA ALA A 141 -2.88 17.29 11.70
C ALA A 141 -3.23 18.65 12.37
N ASP A 142 -2.29 19.61 12.34
CA ASP A 142 -2.47 20.97 12.81
C ASP A 142 -3.11 21.93 11.77
N ALA A 143 -3.49 21.41 10.59
CA ALA A 143 -4.12 22.18 9.51
C ALA A 143 -5.54 21.64 9.18
N PRO A 144 -6.52 21.72 10.11
CA PRO A 144 -7.86 21.17 9.94
C PRO A 144 -8.62 21.78 8.76
N ASP A 145 -8.40 23.05 8.45
CA ASP A 145 -9.03 23.75 7.30
C ASP A 145 -8.60 23.11 5.97
N VAL A 146 -7.35 22.66 5.88
CA VAL A 146 -6.84 21.97 4.70
C VAL A 146 -7.46 20.58 4.56
N ALA A 147 -7.59 19.85 5.67
CA ALA A 147 -8.27 18.57 5.67
C ALA A 147 -9.74 18.72 5.21
N ALA A 148 -10.43 19.77 5.66
CA ALA A 148 -11.79 20.07 5.25
C ALA A 148 -11.93 20.33 3.73
N ILE A 149 -10.93 20.97 3.09
CA ILE A 149 -10.91 21.16 1.63
C ILE A 149 -10.96 19.80 0.91
N TYR A 150 -10.16 18.85 1.35
CA TYR A 150 -10.14 17.51 0.75
C TYR A 150 -11.40 16.70 1.09
N GLU A 151 -11.96 16.85 2.30
CA GLU A 151 -13.25 16.23 2.63
C GLU A 151 -14.37 16.73 1.69
N HIS A 152 -14.44 18.03 1.43
CA HIS A 152 -15.37 18.61 0.45
C HIS A 152 -15.12 18.13 -0.99
N ALA A 153 -13.87 17.81 -1.32
CA ALA A 153 -13.51 17.20 -2.60
C ALA A 153 -13.81 15.69 -2.67
N GLY A 154 -14.35 15.09 -1.59
CA GLY A 154 -14.76 13.68 -1.53
C GLY A 154 -13.67 12.73 -1.04
N TYR A 155 -12.62 13.25 -0.42
CA TYR A 155 -11.65 12.41 0.31
C TYR A 155 -12.18 12.05 1.68
N ARG A 156 -11.86 10.85 2.15
CA ARG A 156 -12.18 10.39 3.50
C ARG A 156 -10.89 10.17 4.30
N ARG A 157 -10.92 10.46 5.59
CA ARG A 157 -9.84 10.10 6.51
C ARG A 157 -9.82 8.58 6.68
N PHE A 158 -8.64 7.98 6.69
CA PHE A 158 -8.51 6.54 6.89
C PHE A 158 -7.33 6.14 7.80
N GLY A 159 -6.55 7.11 8.29
CA GLY A 159 -5.45 6.83 9.20
C GLY A 159 -4.75 8.10 9.67
N ARG A 160 -3.75 7.90 10.52
CA ARG A 160 -2.89 8.95 11.06
C ARG A 160 -1.47 8.43 11.18
N TYR A 161 -0.49 9.27 10.86
CA TYR A 161 0.91 9.04 11.16
C TYR A 161 1.32 9.91 12.32
N VAL A 162 1.98 9.30 13.30
CA VAL A 162 2.55 10.03 14.44
C VAL A 162 3.93 10.53 14.05
N ALA A 163 4.22 11.80 14.37
CA ALA A 163 5.52 12.46 14.15
C ALA A 163 6.03 12.31 12.70
N TYR A 164 5.15 12.58 11.74
CA TYR A 164 5.41 12.34 10.31
C TYR A 164 6.26 13.43 9.66
N TYR A 165 6.00 14.70 10.00
CA TYR A 165 6.72 15.86 9.46
C TYR A 165 8.04 16.11 10.18
N GLU A 166 8.96 16.85 9.55
CA GLU A 166 10.28 17.20 10.16
C GLU A 166 10.17 17.84 11.54
N ASP A 167 9.07 18.56 11.82
CA ASP A 167 8.75 19.18 13.10
C ASP A 167 7.94 18.27 14.05
N ALA A 168 7.92 16.97 13.76
CA ALA A 168 7.21 15.94 14.52
C ALA A 168 5.67 16.14 14.61
N VAL A 169 5.07 16.95 13.77
CA VAL A 169 3.61 17.04 13.62
C VAL A 169 3.09 15.77 12.93
N ASP A 170 1.95 15.30 13.39
CA ASP A 170 1.29 14.14 12.80
C ASP A 170 0.68 14.45 11.42
N ALA A 171 0.53 13.43 10.59
CA ALA A 171 -0.23 13.52 9.35
C ALA A 171 -1.58 12.83 9.47
N ILE A 172 -2.64 13.49 9.03
CA ILE A 172 -3.93 12.90 8.72
C ILE A 172 -3.84 12.31 7.33
N ARG A 173 -4.25 11.06 7.18
CA ARG A 173 -4.22 10.35 5.92
C ARG A 173 -5.59 10.31 5.32
N MET A 174 -5.65 10.68 4.05
CA MET A 174 -6.91 10.77 3.34
C MET A 174 -6.84 10.03 2.01
N GLU A 175 -7.93 9.42 1.60
CA GLU A 175 -8.04 8.75 0.32
C GLU A 175 -9.37 9.07 -0.37
N LYS A 176 -9.36 9.00 -1.69
CA LYS A 176 -10.55 9.10 -2.54
C LYS A 176 -10.56 7.94 -3.53
N SER A 177 -11.69 7.23 -3.64
CA SER A 177 -11.89 6.29 -4.73
C SER A 177 -12.10 7.05 -6.03
N LEU A 178 -11.32 6.70 -7.03
CA LEU A 178 -11.49 7.18 -8.40
C LEU A 178 -12.38 6.22 -9.22
N ALA A 179 -12.59 5.00 -8.74
CA ALA A 179 -13.55 4.03 -9.24
C ALA A 179 -14.91 4.20 -8.53
N ARG A 180 -15.98 3.65 -9.11
CA ARG A 180 -17.37 3.97 -8.75
C ARG A 180 -17.86 3.51 -7.36
N ARG A 181 -17.16 2.63 -6.61
CA ARG A 181 -17.56 2.19 -5.25
C ARG A 181 -16.35 1.76 -4.40
N LEU A 182 -16.25 2.32 -3.19
CA LEU A 182 -15.49 1.74 -2.08
C LEU A 182 -16.37 0.71 -1.37
N ASP A 183 -15.85 -0.50 -1.18
CA ASP A 183 -16.50 -1.53 -0.37
C ASP A 183 -16.21 -1.27 1.12
N PRO A 184 -17.24 -1.09 1.98
CA PRO A 184 -17.04 -0.90 3.42
C PRO A 184 -16.37 -2.09 4.13
N SER A 185 -16.43 -3.30 3.55
CA SER A 185 -15.80 -4.50 4.12
C SER A 185 -14.28 -4.45 4.16
N ARG A 186 -13.67 -3.50 3.46
CA ARG A 186 -12.21 -3.30 3.38
C ARG A 186 -11.53 -2.92 4.70
N ASP A 187 -12.29 -2.46 5.69
CA ASP A 187 -11.75 -1.97 6.96
C ASP A 187 -11.68 -3.06 8.05
N ARG A 188 -12.03 -4.30 7.73
CA ARG A 188 -12.09 -5.41 8.69
C ARG A 188 -10.74 -5.92 9.18
N VAL A 189 -9.69 -5.82 8.37
CA VAL A 189 -8.37 -6.37 8.68
C VAL A 189 -7.44 -5.25 9.12
N PRO A 190 -6.97 -5.26 10.37
CA PRO A 190 -5.96 -4.30 10.84
C PRO A 190 -4.63 -4.53 10.13
N TYR A 191 -3.87 -3.47 9.91
CA TYR A 191 -2.56 -3.58 9.31
C TYR A 191 -1.48 -3.78 10.38
N VAL A 192 -0.62 -4.77 10.16
CA VAL A 192 0.58 -5.04 10.96
C VAL A 192 1.79 -5.06 10.02
N GLU A 193 2.75 -4.17 10.27
CA GLU A 193 4.04 -4.17 9.57
C GLU A 193 4.92 -5.29 10.10
N GLN A 194 5.60 -6.03 9.21
CA GLN A 194 6.59 -7.04 9.63
C GLN A 194 7.78 -6.38 10.31
N SER A 195 8.25 -6.99 11.39
CA SER A 195 9.38 -6.47 12.18
C SER A 195 10.73 -6.80 11.57
N LEU A 196 10.82 -7.85 10.75
CA LEU A 196 12.08 -8.34 10.18
C LEU A 196 11.89 -8.65 8.68
N PRO A 197 12.96 -8.59 7.87
CA PRO A 197 12.88 -8.75 6.40
C PRO A 197 12.32 -10.10 5.91
N PHE A 198 12.22 -11.11 6.77
CA PHE A 198 11.80 -12.47 6.43
C PHE A 198 10.49 -12.90 7.09
N THR A 199 9.81 -12.02 7.81
CA THR A 199 8.63 -12.37 8.64
C THR A 199 7.30 -11.94 8.00
N CYS A 200 7.24 -11.80 6.67
CA CYS A 200 6.01 -11.45 5.96
C CYS A 200 4.86 -12.44 6.21
N GLY A 201 5.14 -13.74 6.24
CA GLY A 201 4.15 -14.78 6.56
C GLY A 201 3.56 -14.64 7.96
N PRO A 202 4.39 -14.60 9.01
CA PRO A 202 3.95 -14.34 10.38
C PRO A 202 3.13 -13.06 10.53
N ALA A 203 3.59 -11.93 9.98
CA ALA A 203 2.87 -10.66 10.06
C ALA A 203 1.51 -10.73 9.33
N ALA A 204 1.46 -11.39 8.16
CA ALA A 204 0.20 -11.64 7.46
C ALA A 204 -0.75 -12.52 8.29
N LEU A 205 -0.24 -13.57 8.94
CA LEU A 205 -1.05 -14.42 9.81
C LEU A 205 -1.54 -13.68 11.05
N ILE A 206 -0.71 -12.84 11.67
CA ILE A 206 -1.11 -11.97 12.79
C ILE A 206 -2.24 -11.03 12.37
N MET A 207 -2.16 -10.39 11.20
CA MET A 207 -3.25 -9.54 10.69
C MET A 207 -4.56 -10.31 10.56
N ALA A 208 -4.53 -11.53 10.03
CA ALA A 208 -5.73 -12.35 9.89
C ALA A 208 -6.31 -12.78 11.24
N MET A 209 -5.47 -13.27 12.15
CA MET A 209 -5.89 -13.69 13.48
C MET A 209 -6.46 -12.52 14.30
N HIS A 210 -5.81 -11.35 14.24
CA HIS A 210 -6.28 -10.17 14.96
C HIS A 210 -7.59 -9.60 14.38
N ALA A 211 -7.82 -9.77 13.08
CA ALA A 211 -9.12 -9.43 12.46
C ALA A 211 -10.27 -10.31 12.98
N LEU A 212 -9.97 -11.57 13.30
CA LEU A 212 -10.94 -12.57 13.77
C LEU A 212 -11.08 -12.59 15.31
N ASP A 213 -10.01 -12.23 16.01
CA ASP A 213 -9.95 -12.17 17.47
C ASP A 213 -9.06 -10.97 17.90
N PRO A 214 -9.66 -9.79 18.16
CA PRO A 214 -8.93 -8.57 18.51
C PRO A 214 -8.14 -8.63 19.82
N GLU A 215 -8.43 -9.57 20.70
CA GLU A 215 -7.69 -9.75 21.98
C GLU A 215 -6.36 -10.47 21.79
N ARG A 216 -6.09 -11.00 20.60
CA ARG A 216 -4.83 -11.70 20.31
C ARG A 216 -3.64 -10.74 20.30
N ALA A 217 -2.55 -11.23 20.89
CA ALA A 217 -1.28 -10.53 20.92
C ALA A 217 -0.76 -10.29 19.50
N THR A 218 -0.32 -9.07 19.26
CA THR A 218 0.41 -8.65 18.07
C THR A 218 1.81 -8.19 18.47
N GLY A 219 2.79 -8.31 17.60
CA GLY A 219 4.11 -7.78 17.84
C GLY A 219 5.26 -8.72 17.52
N PRO A 220 6.52 -8.24 17.65
CA PRO A 220 7.72 -8.94 17.19
C PRO A 220 7.94 -10.31 17.83
N GLU A 221 7.54 -10.49 19.09
CA GLU A 221 7.71 -11.75 19.80
C GLU A 221 6.83 -12.86 19.22
N GLU A 222 5.55 -12.54 18.96
CA GLU A 222 4.61 -13.48 18.36
C GLU A 222 4.98 -13.75 16.89
N GLU A 223 5.42 -12.73 16.19
CA GLU A 223 5.92 -12.83 14.82
C GLU A 223 7.11 -13.81 14.71
N LEU A 224 8.09 -13.69 15.60
CA LEU A 224 9.23 -14.62 15.66
C LEU A 224 8.82 -16.03 16.07
N ARG A 225 7.83 -16.18 16.96
CA ARG A 225 7.31 -17.50 17.37
C ARG A 225 6.68 -18.19 16.17
N ILE A 226 5.79 -17.53 15.45
CA ILE A 226 5.15 -18.06 14.24
C ILE A 226 6.21 -18.38 13.17
N TRP A 227 7.20 -17.51 12.98
CA TRP A 227 8.28 -17.79 12.03
C TRP A 227 9.04 -19.07 12.37
N ARG A 228 9.40 -19.29 13.63
CA ARG A 228 10.10 -20.51 14.07
C ARG A 228 9.29 -21.78 13.85
N GLU A 229 7.98 -21.71 14.04
CA GLU A 229 7.05 -22.81 13.83
C GLU A 229 6.82 -23.12 12.34
N SER A 230 6.92 -22.11 11.47
CA SER A 230 6.51 -22.19 10.06
C SER A 230 7.67 -22.27 9.07
N THR A 231 8.92 -22.01 9.50
CA THR A 231 10.08 -22.02 8.60
C THR A 231 10.59 -23.41 8.31
N THR A 232 11.02 -23.65 7.08
CA THR A 232 11.64 -24.92 6.69
C THR A 232 13.16 -24.91 6.80
N ILE A 233 13.78 -23.77 7.12
CA ILE A 233 15.25 -23.64 7.19
C ILE A 233 15.65 -22.93 8.48
N PHE A 234 16.28 -23.68 9.39
CA PHE A 234 16.93 -23.17 10.61
C PHE A 234 18.44 -23.12 10.40
N MET A 235 18.97 -22.14 9.68
CA MET A 235 20.41 -22.09 9.41
C MET A 235 21.01 -20.71 9.64
N THR A 236 22.28 -20.70 10.06
CA THR A 236 23.08 -19.50 10.32
C THR A 236 23.36 -18.63 9.08
N SER A 237 23.17 -19.15 7.89
CA SER A 237 23.38 -18.43 6.63
C SER A 237 22.07 -18.23 5.86
N GLY A 238 21.32 -17.21 6.25
CA GLY A 238 20.06 -16.81 5.62
C GLY A 238 18.83 -17.29 6.39
N HIS A 239 17.80 -16.46 6.39
CA HIS A 239 16.53 -16.76 7.03
C HIS A 239 15.57 -17.30 5.96
N GLY A 240 15.00 -18.47 6.21
CA GLY A 240 14.01 -19.07 5.33
C GLY A 240 12.66 -18.35 5.43
N GLY A 241 11.92 -18.30 4.32
CA GLY A 241 10.52 -17.94 4.34
C GLY A 241 9.65 -19.00 5.01
N CYS A 242 8.39 -18.66 5.31
CA CYS A 242 7.44 -19.59 5.91
C CYS A 242 6.78 -20.47 4.85
N SER A 243 6.72 -21.77 5.12
CA SER A 243 5.99 -22.74 4.32
C SER A 243 4.47 -22.50 4.43
N PRO A 244 3.70 -22.72 3.36
CA PRO A 244 2.24 -22.71 3.44
C PRO A 244 1.70 -23.68 4.51
N HIS A 245 2.29 -24.87 4.59
CA HIS A 245 1.93 -25.90 5.56
C HIS A 245 2.27 -25.49 6.99
N GLY A 246 3.47 -24.94 7.20
CA GLY A 246 3.88 -24.46 8.53
C GLY A 246 3.02 -23.28 9.03
N LEU A 247 2.63 -22.34 8.14
CA LEU A 247 1.71 -21.27 8.52
C LEU A 247 0.30 -21.80 8.86
N ALA A 248 -0.17 -22.84 8.15
CA ALA A 248 -1.44 -23.48 8.46
C ALA A 248 -1.41 -24.12 9.84
N LEU A 249 -0.35 -24.87 10.16
CA LEU A 249 -0.15 -25.46 11.49
C LEU A 249 -0.04 -24.41 12.59
N ALA A 250 0.70 -23.33 12.35
CA ALA A 250 0.83 -22.23 13.31
C ALA A 250 -0.53 -21.54 13.61
N ALA A 251 -1.40 -21.44 12.63
CA ALA A 251 -2.76 -20.92 12.80
C ALA A 251 -3.64 -21.91 13.59
N ALA A 252 -3.62 -23.19 13.23
CA ALA A 252 -4.38 -24.24 13.91
C ALA A 252 -3.97 -24.38 15.38
N ALA A 253 -2.65 -24.35 15.68
CA ALA A 253 -2.13 -24.37 17.05
C ALA A 253 -2.63 -23.18 17.91
N ARG A 254 -3.10 -22.12 17.27
CA ARG A 254 -3.71 -20.94 17.92
C ARG A 254 -5.23 -20.99 17.95
N GLY A 255 -5.83 -22.09 17.52
CA GLY A 255 -7.27 -22.34 17.57
C GLY A 255 -8.07 -21.70 16.43
N PHE A 256 -7.44 -21.48 15.26
CA PHE A 256 -8.12 -21.03 14.06
C PHE A 256 -8.34 -22.17 13.08
N GLY A 257 -9.49 -22.16 12.40
CA GLY A 257 -9.73 -23.05 11.28
C GLY A 257 -8.93 -22.58 10.06
N VAL A 258 -8.38 -23.52 9.30
CA VAL A 258 -7.58 -23.24 8.11
C VAL A 258 -8.04 -24.09 6.95
N ARG A 259 -8.32 -23.44 5.83
CA ARG A 259 -8.49 -24.12 4.55
C ARG A 259 -7.29 -23.75 3.67
N LEU A 260 -6.38 -24.72 3.49
CA LEU A 260 -5.14 -24.54 2.73
C LEU A 260 -5.32 -25.02 1.29
N HIS A 261 -5.24 -24.10 0.35
CA HIS A 261 -5.13 -24.43 -1.08
C HIS A 261 -3.67 -24.33 -1.51
N VAL A 262 -3.09 -25.41 -2.01
CA VAL A 262 -1.70 -25.43 -2.49
C VAL A 262 -1.60 -26.27 -3.75
N THR A 263 -0.87 -25.76 -4.78
CA THR A 263 -0.63 -26.50 -6.02
C THR A 263 0.72 -27.18 -6.01
N GLY A 264 0.79 -28.32 -6.67
CA GLY A 264 2.04 -29.00 -7.02
C GLY A 264 2.41 -30.13 -6.08
N GLN A 265 2.83 -31.25 -6.70
CA GLN A 265 3.39 -32.41 -6.01
C GLN A 265 4.87 -32.20 -5.65
N GLY A 266 5.23 -31.04 -5.13
CA GLY A 266 6.62 -30.69 -4.83
C GLY A 266 6.78 -30.05 -3.46
N VAL A 267 8.02 -30.10 -2.98
CA VAL A 267 8.38 -29.43 -1.74
C VAL A 267 8.46 -27.91 -2.00
N PRO A 268 7.64 -27.09 -1.32
CA PRO A 268 7.67 -25.64 -1.50
C PRO A 268 9.09 -25.07 -1.32
N PHE A 269 9.48 -24.15 -2.21
CA PHE A 269 10.75 -23.41 -2.17
C PHE A 269 12.04 -24.18 -2.40
N VAL A 270 12.01 -25.51 -2.61
CA VAL A 270 13.21 -26.35 -2.79
C VAL A 270 13.99 -25.99 -4.06
N ASP A 271 13.31 -25.57 -5.14
CA ASP A 271 13.94 -25.28 -6.43
C ASP A 271 14.93 -24.10 -6.39
N GLY A 272 14.73 -23.17 -5.48
CA GLY A 272 15.59 -22.00 -5.29
C GLY A 272 16.88 -22.30 -4.52
N VAL A 273 16.99 -23.47 -3.90
CA VAL A 273 18.10 -23.83 -3.01
C VAL A 273 19.18 -24.59 -3.79
N ARG A 274 20.42 -24.12 -3.72
CA ARG A 274 21.58 -24.74 -4.43
C ARG A 274 22.22 -25.88 -3.62
N SER A 275 22.26 -25.78 -2.29
CA SER A 275 22.90 -26.78 -1.41
C SER A 275 22.04 -28.04 -1.33
N PRO A 276 22.60 -29.23 -1.65
CA PRO A 276 21.90 -30.51 -1.49
C PRO A 276 21.50 -30.79 -0.04
N GLU A 277 22.33 -30.41 0.93
CA GLU A 277 22.03 -30.59 2.37
C GLU A 277 20.82 -29.75 2.78
N LYS A 278 20.78 -28.48 2.35
CA LYS A 278 19.63 -27.60 2.61
C LYS A 278 18.34 -28.13 1.96
N LYS A 279 18.44 -28.66 0.73
CA LYS A 279 17.29 -29.31 0.08
C LYS A 279 16.73 -30.44 0.91
N ARG A 280 17.62 -31.33 1.37
CA ARG A 280 17.23 -32.48 2.21
C ARG A 280 16.55 -32.06 3.51
N VAL A 281 17.06 -31.00 4.16
CA VAL A 281 16.40 -30.45 5.38
C VAL A 281 15.00 -29.94 5.05
N ILE A 282 14.84 -29.17 3.98
CA ILE A 282 13.54 -28.66 3.56
C ILE A 282 12.56 -29.81 3.27
N GLU A 283 13.03 -30.84 2.55
CA GLU A 283 12.22 -32.03 2.23
C GLU A 283 11.77 -32.77 3.50
N MET A 284 12.66 -32.93 4.48
CA MET A 284 12.35 -33.58 5.76
C MET A 284 11.33 -32.79 6.57
N VAL A 285 11.53 -31.48 6.72
CA VAL A 285 10.61 -30.61 7.46
C VAL A 285 9.25 -30.53 6.76
N GLN A 286 9.24 -30.45 5.43
CA GLN A 286 7.99 -30.44 4.67
C GLN A 286 7.21 -31.76 4.81
N ALA A 287 7.92 -32.90 4.85
CA ALA A 287 7.31 -34.20 5.09
C ALA A 287 6.73 -34.35 6.52
N GLU A 288 7.35 -33.68 7.49
CA GLU A 288 6.83 -33.57 8.85
C GLU A 288 5.55 -32.73 8.87
N PHE A 289 5.57 -31.52 8.33
CA PHE A 289 4.38 -30.67 8.21
C PHE A 289 3.22 -31.37 7.50
N ALA A 290 3.48 -32.11 6.43
CA ALA A 290 2.44 -32.85 5.71
C ALA A 290 1.77 -33.94 6.58
N ARG A 291 2.54 -34.62 7.45
CA ARG A 291 1.99 -35.59 8.41
C ARG A 291 1.16 -34.91 9.49
N GLU A 292 1.67 -33.82 10.07
CA GLU A 292 0.96 -33.06 11.09
C GLU A 292 -0.37 -32.51 10.57
N ILE A 293 -0.39 -31.98 9.31
CA ILE A 293 -1.62 -31.51 8.69
C ILE A 293 -2.65 -32.63 8.49
N ALA A 294 -2.20 -33.84 8.15
CA ALA A 294 -3.12 -34.96 7.96
C ALA A 294 -3.84 -35.36 9.26
N ASP A 295 -3.22 -35.12 10.40
CA ASP A 295 -3.74 -35.42 11.73
C ASP A 295 -4.45 -34.22 12.39
N GLU A 296 -4.37 -33.00 11.81
CA GLU A 296 -4.90 -31.79 12.41
C GLU A 296 -6.35 -31.49 11.91
N PRO A 297 -7.35 -31.65 12.78
CA PRO A 297 -8.77 -31.50 12.37
C PRO A 297 -9.18 -30.08 12.01
N LEU A 298 -8.41 -29.07 12.41
CA LEU A 298 -8.68 -27.67 12.09
C LEU A 298 -8.18 -27.28 10.69
N ILE A 299 -7.43 -28.17 10.01
CA ILE A 299 -6.88 -27.88 8.69
C ILE A 299 -7.57 -28.75 7.63
N THR A 300 -8.07 -28.10 6.60
CA THR A 300 -8.52 -28.77 5.37
C THR A 300 -7.54 -28.45 4.25
N LEU A 301 -6.92 -29.48 3.67
CA LEU A 301 -5.98 -29.35 2.55
C LEU A 301 -6.72 -29.58 1.22
N ASP A 302 -6.55 -28.65 0.28
CA ASP A 302 -7.02 -28.76 -1.11
C ASP A 302 -5.82 -28.58 -2.05
N GLU A 303 -5.53 -29.59 -2.86
CA GLU A 303 -4.39 -29.63 -3.79
C GLU A 303 -4.65 -28.87 -5.11
N ARG A 304 -5.67 -28.03 -5.16
CA ARG A 304 -5.95 -27.12 -6.29
C ARG A 304 -5.63 -25.66 -5.95
N PRO A 305 -5.36 -24.81 -6.94
CA PRO A 305 -5.21 -23.37 -6.69
C PRO A 305 -6.55 -22.76 -6.28
N ALA A 306 -6.51 -21.84 -5.33
CA ALA A 306 -7.65 -20.97 -5.09
C ALA A 306 -7.89 -20.05 -6.29
N THR A 307 -9.14 -19.87 -6.66
CA THR A 307 -9.59 -18.89 -7.66
C THR A 307 -9.91 -17.55 -7.00
N LEU A 308 -10.09 -16.49 -7.79
CA LEU A 308 -10.56 -15.21 -7.27
C LEU A 308 -11.99 -15.31 -6.71
N ASP A 309 -12.80 -16.22 -7.23
CA ASP A 309 -14.15 -16.45 -6.73
C ASP A 309 -14.12 -17.19 -5.38
N ASP A 310 -13.19 -18.14 -5.18
CA ASP A 310 -12.94 -18.75 -3.87
C ASP A 310 -12.55 -17.68 -2.83
N ILE A 311 -11.67 -16.76 -3.21
CA ILE A 311 -11.20 -15.66 -2.36
C ILE A 311 -12.35 -14.70 -2.04
N ALA A 312 -13.14 -14.31 -3.03
CA ALA A 312 -14.27 -13.41 -2.84
C ALA A 312 -15.36 -14.06 -1.95
N THR A 313 -15.63 -15.34 -2.14
CA THR A 313 -16.58 -16.11 -1.33
C THR A 313 -16.10 -16.20 0.12
N ALA A 314 -14.84 -16.53 0.34
CA ALA A 314 -14.23 -16.61 1.69
C ALA A 314 -14.33 -15.28 2.45
N LEU A 315 -13.99 -14.17 1.78
CA LEU A 315 -14.15 -12.82 2.36
C LEU A 315 -15.61 -12.52 2.72
N GLY A 316 -16.56 -12.94 1.87
CA GLY A 316 -17.99 -12.81 2.13
C GLY A 316 -18.48 -13.63 3.34
N GLN A 317 -17.81 -14.74 3.63
CA GLN A 317 -18.08 -15.62 4.78
C GLN A 317 -17.31 -15.20 6.04
N GLY A 318 -16.49 -14.16 5.98
CA GLY A 318 -15.71 -13.65 7.11
C GLY A 318 -14.36 -14.35 7.29
N GLU A 319 -13.96 -15.24 6.38
CA GLU A 319 -12.60 -15.79 6.37
C GLU A 319 -11.61 -14.74 5.86
N ILE A 320 -10.37 -14.82 6.32
CA ILE A 320 -9.29 -13.91 5.91
C ILE A 320 -8.27 -14.67 5.05
N PRO A 321 -8.19 -14.37 3.73
CA PRO A 321 -7.24 -15.04 2.85
C PRO A 321 -5.82 -14.48 2.97
N LEU A 322 -4.84 -15.35 3.18
CA LEU A 322 -3.42 -15.08 3.00
C LEU A 322 -2.97 -15.65 1.66
N GLN A 323 -2.29 -14.86 0.85
CA GLN A 323 -1.84 -15.26 -0.47
C GLN A 323 -0.33 -15.24 -0.58
N LEU A 324 0.25 -16.35 -1.04
CA LEU A 324 1.63 -16.39 -1.49
C LEU A 324 1.75 -15.69 -2.84
N VAL A 325 2.65 -14.72 -2.94
CA VAL A 325 2.92 -13.98 -4.16
C VAL A 325 4.42 -13.91 -4.46
N SER A 326 4.78 -13.60 -5.71
CA SER A 326 6.13 -13.18 -6.07
C SER A 326 6.25 -11.67 -5.89
N SER A 327 7.21 -11.21 -5.11
CA SER A 327 7.42 -9.78 -4.86
C SER A 327 7.96 -9.00 -6.08
N TRP A 328 8.35 -9.69 -7.15
CA TRP A 328 8.98 -9.11 -8.36
C TRP A 328 8.30 -7.83 -8.91
N ARG A 329 6.99 -7.73 -8.79
CA ARG A 329 6.26 -6.54 -9.27
C ARG A 329 6.37 -5.35 -8.34
N PHE A 330 6.63 -5.58 -7.06
CA PHE A 330 6.73 -4.53 -6.06
C PHE A 330 8.16 -4.01 -5.89
N ASP A 331 9.14 -4.94 -5.80
CA ASP A 331 10.52 -4.64 -5.40
C ASP A 331 11.59 -5.17 -6.38
N ARG A 332 11.17 -5.76 -7.52
CA ARG A 332 12.05 -6.43 -8.48
C ARG A 332 12.84 -7.61 -7.90
N GLN A 333 12.50 -8.08 -6.72
CA GLN A 333 13.07 -9.28 -6.11
C GLN A 333 12.22 -10.50 -6.46
N LYS A 334 12.86 -11.63 -6.73
CA LYS A 334 12.19 -12.91 -7.00
C LYS A 334 12.05 -13.71 -5.71
N ALA A 335 11.57 -13.07 -4.64
CA ALA A 335 11.38 -13.71 -3.35
C ALA A 335 9.91 -14.17 -3.17
N PRO A 336 9.66 -15.26 -2.43
CA PRO A 336 8.33 -15.59 -1.96
C PRO A 336 7.89 -14.57 -0.94
N HIS A 337 6.66 -14.12 -1.06
CA HIS A 337 6.14 -13.08 -0.18
C HIS A 337 4.68 -13.36 0.17
N TRP A 338 4.30 -13.11 1.41
CA TRP A 338 2.95 -13.32 1.89
C TRP A 338 2.23 -11.98 2.06
N VAL A 339 1.02 -11.93 1.55
CA VAL A 339 0.13 -10.76 1.67
C VAL A 339 -1.24 -11.19 2.17
N VAL A 340 -1.98 -10.27 2.77
CA VAL A 340 -3.37 -10.51 3.17
C VAL A 340 -4.31 -9.92 2.14
N VAL A 341 -5.27 -10.70 1.65
CA VAL A 341 -6.32 -10.18 0.77
C VAL A 341 -7.45 -9.65 1.64
N VAL A 342 -7.80 -8.38 1.42
CA VAL A 342 -8.81 -7.68 2.25
C VAL A 342 -10.10 -7.34 1.50
N ALA A 343 -10.06 -7.32 0.16
CA ALA A 343 -11.25 -7.19 -0.67
C ALA A 343 -10.96 -7.60 -2.11
N VAL A 344 -12.02 -7.98 -2.83
CA VAL A 344 -12.01 -8.20 -4.29
C VAL A 344 -13.15 -7.39 -4.88
N ASP A 345 -12.86 -6.63 -5.94
CA ASP A 345 -13.88 -5.95 -6.76
C ASP A 345 -13.70 -6.32 -8.24
N ASP A 346 -14.53 -5.77 -9.12
CA ASP A 346 -14.52 -6.09 -10.54
C ASP A 346 -13.18 -5.82 -11.26
N ALA A 347 -12.40 -4.87 -10.77
CA ALA A 347 -11.15 -4.42 -11.37
C ALA A 347 -9.91 -4.92 -10.62
N CYS A 348 -9.96 -5.00 -9.30
CA CYS A 348 -8.80 -5.18 -8.44
C CYS A 348 -9.02 -6.20 -7.33
N VAL A 349 -7.91 -6.76 -6.86
CA VAL A 349 -7.74 -7.42 -5.57
C VAL A 349 -7.03 -6.44 -4.65
N HIS A 350 -7.58 -6.16 -3.49
CA HIS A 350 -7.00 -5.25 -2.50
C HIS A 350 -6.24 -6.05 -1.46
N ILE A 351 -4.99 -5.69 -1.24
CA ILE A 351 -4.11 -6.42 -0.33
C ILE A 351 -3.51 -5.53 0.75
N HIS A 352 -3.16 -6.13 1.89
CA HIS A 352 -2.19 -5.59 2.82
C HIS A 352 -0.85 -6.28 2.57
N ASP A 353 0.18 -5.47 2.34
CA ASP A 353 1.56 -5.93 2.23
C ASP A 353 2.28 -5.64 3.55
N PRO A 354 2.72 -6.64 4.31
CA PRO A 354 3.41 -6.40 5.58
C PRO A 354 4.78 -5.76 5.42
N PHE A 355 5.37 -5.78 4.23
CA PHE A 355 6.70 -5.23 3.96
C PHE A 355 6.64 -3.75 3.54
N VAL A 356 7.30 -2.90 4.32
CA VAL A 356 7.48 -1.48 4.00
C VAL A 356 8.90 -1.25 3.51
N ASP A 357 9.04 -1.06 2.20
CA ASP A 357 10.33 -0.75 1.57
C ASP A 357 10.68 0.73 1.76
N ARG A 358 11.36 1.02 2.88
CA ARG A 358 11.78 2.39 3.22
C ARG A 358 12.91 2.90 2.34
N ASP A 359 13.71 2.01 1.77
CA ASP A 359 14.82 2.37 0.87
C ASP A 359 14.27 2.92 -0.46
N GLU A 360 13.11 2.41 -0.90
CA GLU A 360 12.35 2.93 -2.03
C GLU A 360 11.38 4.08 -1.65
N GLY A 361 11.50 4.63 -0.44
CA GLY A 361 10.68 5.74 0.06
C GLY A 361 9.23 5.36 0.35
N ARG A 362 8.91 4.07 0.52
CA ARG A 362 7.57 3.63 0.92
C ARG A 362 7.34 3.87 2.40
N ALA A 363 6.10 4.12 2.70
CA ALA A 363 5.58 4.26 4.05
C ALA A 363 4.51 3.19 4.30
N PRO A 364 4.18 2.82 5.56
CA PRO A 364 3.15 1.82 5.85
C PRO A 364 1.83 2.04 5.11
N ILE A 365 1.48 3.29 4.82
CA ILE A 365 0.29 3.63 4.02
C ILE A 365 0.29 3.03 2.63
N ASP A 366 1.46 3.01 1.99
CA ASP A 366 1.58 2.51 0.63
C ASP A 366 1.37 0.99 0.59
N CYS A 367 1.39 0.35 1.77
CA CYS A 367 1.25 -1.08 1.98
C CYS A 367 -0.14 -1.52 2.45
N ILE A 368 -1.04 -0.57 2.73
CA ILE A 368 -2.40 -0.85 3.22
C ILE A 368 -3.40 -0.77 2.07
N ARG A 369 -4.24 -1.81 1.89
CA ARG A 369 -5.31 -1.85 0.87
C ARG A 369 -4.81 -1.47 -0.52
N ILE A 370 -3.69 -2.07 -0.92
CA ILE A 370 -3.08 -1.84 -2.24
C ILE A 370 -4.02 -2.40 -3.31
N PRO A 371 -4.54 -1.59 -4.24
CA PRO A 371 -5.34 -2.09 -5.34
C PRO A 371 -4.44 -2.70 -6.42
N VAL A 372 -4.46 -4.02 -6.54
CA VAL A 372 -3.73 -4.78 -7.57
C VAL A 372 -4.70 -5.22 -8.65
N PRO A 373 -4.48 -4.93 -9.94
CA PRO A 373 -5.32 -5.43 -11.02
C PRO A 373 -5.48 -6.95 -10.95
N ARG A 374 -6.70 -7.48 -11.11
CA ARG A 374 -7.00 -8.93 -11.02
C ARG A 374 -6.01 -9.79 -11.81
N ARG A 375 -5.76 -9.42 -13.09
CA ARG A 375 -4.81 -10.13 -13.95
C ARG A 375 -3.38 -10.13 -13.39
N ASP A 376 -2.97 -9.05 -12.75
CA ASP A 376 -1.63 -8.93 -12.18
C ASP A 376 -1.52 -9.70 -10.88
N PHE A 377 -2.57 -9.69 -10.05
CA PHE A 377 -2.66 -10.53 -8.87
C PHE A 377 -2.56 -12.02 -9.20
N GLU A 378 -3.28 -12.50 -10.23
CA GLU A 378 -3.19 -13.89 -10.67
C GLU A 378 -1.79 -14.27 -11.15
N ARG A 379 -1.07 -13.34 -11.79
CA ARG A 379 0.33 -13.55 -12.21
C ARG A 379 1.28 -13.59 -11.03
N MET A 380 1.11 -12.68 -10.08
CA MET A 380 1.92 -12.63 -8.86
C MET A 380 1.72 -13.86 -7.97
N SER A 381 0.52 -14.41 -7.96
CA SER A 381 0.15 -15.62 -7.20
C SER A 381 0.81 -16.90 -7.72
N ARG A 382 1.71 -16.81 -8.69
CA ARG A 382 2.52 -17.93 -9.20
C ARG A 382 3.98 -17.72 -8.84
N TYR A 383 4.48 -18.50 -7.92
CA TYR A 383 5.85 -18.40 -7.44
C TYR A 383 6.77 -19.46 -8.06
N GLY A 384 7.98 -19.07 -8.42
CA GLY A 384 9.03 -19.97 -8.89
C GLY A 384 8.77 -20.57 -10.27
N ARG A 385 9.67 -21.48 -10.71
CA ARG A 385 9.57 -22.15 -12.02
C ARG A 385 8.43 -23.15 -12.09
N ALA A 386 8.18 -23.84 -10.97
CA ALA A 386 7.08 -24.80 -10.85
C ALA A 386 5.70 -24.12 -10.79
N GLY A 387 5.65 -22.77 -10.64
CA GLY A 387 4.40 -22.03 -10.57
C GLY A 387 3.59 -22.33 -9.32
N LEU A 388 4.28 -22.54 -8.19
CA LEU A 388 3.65 -22.76 -6.87
C LEU A 388 2.61 -21.68 -6.60
N ARG A 389 1.41 -22.12 -6.24
CA ARG A 389 0.33 -21.27 -5.72
C ARG A 389 -0.06 -21.76 -4.34
N ALA A 390 -0.20 -20.86 -3.38
CA ALA A 390 -0.67 -21.20 -2.05
C ALA A 390 -1.54 -20.07 -1.50
N THR A 391 -2.70 -20.45 -0.98
CA THR A 391 -3.66 -19.56 -0.32
C THR A 391 -4.12 -20.22 0.96
N LEU A 392 -4.03 -19.53 2.09
CA LEU A 392 -4.61 -19.93 3.36
C LEU A 392 -5.86 -19.09 3.60
N PHE A 393 -6.98 -19.73 3.90
CA PHE A 393 -8.20 -19.07 4.39
C PHE A 393 -8.29 -19.32 5.89
N ILE A 394 -8.15 -18.26 6.66
CA ILE A 394 -8.18 -18.32 8.14
C ILE A 394 -9.59 -17.97 8.60
N SER A 395 -10.16 -18.80 9.48
CA SER A 395 -11.48 -18.61 10.05
C SER A 395 -11.47 -18.72 11.57
N SER A 396 -12.39 -18.03 12.24
CA SER A 396 -12.72 -18.32 13.63
C SER A 396 -13.47 -19.66 13.71
N LEU A 397 -13.23 -20.42 14.77
CA LEU A 397 -14.05 -21.60 15.02
C LEU A 397 -15.49 -21.19 15.40
N PRO A 398 -16.50 -21.99 15.02
CA PRO A 398 -17.85 -21.76 15.48
C PRO A 398 -17.88 -21.81 17.01
N THR A 399 -18.45 -20.81 17.63
CA THR A 399 -18.63 -20.79 19.10
C THR A 399 -19.48 -22.00 19.50
N PRO A 400 -19.03 -22.85 20.44
CA PRO A 400 -19.86 -23.97 20.88
C PRO A 400 -21.20 -23.43 21.44
N GLY A 401 -22.29 -23.60 20.71
CA GLY A 401 -23.65 -23.28 21.21
C GLY A 401 -24.40 -22.13 20.51
N SER A 402 -24.04 -21.75 19.27
CA SER A 402 -24.87 -20.88 18.43
C SER A 402 -25.76 -21.67 17.48
#